data_9f12819c825b1b69e0bac122e89009a9
#
_entry.id   9f12819c825b1b69e0bac122e89009a9
#
_cell.length_a   1.000
_cell.length_b   1.000
_cell.length_c   1.000
_cell.angle_alpha   90.00
_cell.angle_beta   90.00
_cell.angle_gamma   90.00
#
_symmetry.space_group_name_H-M   'P 1'
#
loop_
_entity.id
_entity.type
_entity.pdbx_description
1 polymer ?
#
loop_
_entity_poly.entity_id
_entity_poly.type
_entity_poly.pdbx_seq_one_letter_code
_entity_poly.pdbx_strand_id
1 'polypeptide(L)'
;MSLRLPLPPFDLASAVLKVRLAEDGWNTRDPARVVIAYSTDSIWRNRSEFASGRGPIEQLLHRKWAHELEYRLVKELWAFTGNRIAVRFAYEWHDDQGQWYRSYGNENWEFNPDGLMHRRFACINDLRISESDRKMFWPLGRRPDDHPSLSDMGL
;
A
#
# COMPACT_ATOMS: atom_id res chain seq x y z
N MET A 1 10.82 6.53 -21.72
CA MET A 1 10.55 5.72 -20.52
C MET A 1 10.88 6.54 -19.29
N SER A 2 9.97 6.65 -18.38
CA SER A 2 10.19 7.37 -17.13
C SER A 2 10.73 6.42 -16.07
N LEU A 3 11.89 6.77 -15.51
CA LEU A 3 12.43 6.10 -14.33
C LEU A 3 11.59 6.48 -13.10
N ARG A 4 11.36 5.53 -12.19
CA ARG A 4 10.66 5.77 -10.94
C ARG A 4 11.61 5.55 -9.76
N LEU A 5 12.20 6.64 -9.34
CA LEU A 5 13.18 6.64 -8.24
C LEU A 5 12.53 6.28 -6.90
N PRO A 6 13.27 5.69 -5.95
CA PRO A 6 14.63 5.18 -6.10
C PRO A 6 14.68 3.89 -6.93
N LEU A 7 15.81 3.62 -7.58
CA LEU A 7 16.01 2.45 -8.42
C LEU A 7 16.64 1.31 -7.62
N PRO A 8 16.33 0.03 -7.97
CA PRO A 8 17.07 -1.10 -7.43
C PRO A 8 18.52 -1.12 -7.98
N PRO A 9 19.47 -1.81 -7.32
CA PRO A 9 19.32 -2.49 -6.04
C PRO A 9 19.15 -1.51 -4.86
N PHE A 10 18.31 -1.90 -3.91
CA PHE A 10 18.01 -1.04 -2.77
C PHE A 10 19.05 -1.16 -1.66
N ASP A 11 19.28 -0.06 -0.96
CA ASP A 11 19.87 -0.02 0.37
C ASP A 11 18.79 0.34 1.39
N LEU A 12 19.15 0.43 2.68
CA LEU A 12 18.18 0.73 3.72
C LEU A 12 17.44 2.05 3.45
N ALA A 13 18.17 3.11 3.12
CA ALA A 13 17.58 4.43 2.91
C ALA A 13 16.62 4.43 1.72
N SER A 14 17.02 3.84 0.59
CA SER A 14 16.19 3.78 -0.61
C SER A 14 14.99 2.83 -0.45
N ALA A 15 15.14 1.73 0.29
CA ALA A 15 14.04 0.84 0.60
C ALA A 15 13.00 1.54 1.49
N VAL A 16 13.42 2.24 2.54
CA VAL A 16 12.52 3.04 3.40
C VAL A 16 11.78 4.09 2.58
N LEU A 17 12.49 4.81 1.71
CA LEU A 17 11.88 5.82 0.83
C LEU A 17 10.84 5.19 -0.11
N LYS A 18 11.17 4.03 -0.72
CA LYS A 18 10.26 3.33 -1.63
C LYS A 18 8.95 2.94 -0.93
N VAL A 19 9.05 2.45 0.30
CA VAL A 19 7.88 2.10 1.13
C VAL A 19 7.03 3.34 1.43
N ARG A 20 7.67 4.47 1.80
CA ARG A 20 6.97 5.72 2.08
C ARG A 20 6.25 6.26 0.84
N LEU A 21 6.91 6.25 -0.31
CA LEU A 21 6.31 6.71 -1.56
C LEU A 21 5.10 5.86 -1.96
N ALA A 22 5.16 4.55 -1.74
CA ALA A 22 4.03 3.66 -1.97
C ALA A 22 2.86 3.97 -1.03
N GLU A 23 3.14 4.15 0.26
CA GLU A 23 2.12 4.57 1.23
C GLU A 23 1.47 5.89 0.81
N ASP A 24 2.26 6.88 0.44
CA ASP A 24 1.75 8.20 0.03
C ASP A 24 0.85 8.08 -1.21
N GLY A 25 1.27 7.27 -2.20
CA GLY A 25 0.48 7.03 -3.40
C GLY A 25 -0.88 6.40 -3.08
N TRP A 26 -0.90 5.35 -2.27
CA TRP A 26 -2.14 4.67 -1.90
C TRP A 26 -3.06 5.54 -1.04
N ASN A 27 -2.51 6.39 -0.17
CA ASN A 27 -3.29 7.33 0.62
C ASN A 27 -3.96 8.43 -0.20
N THR A 28 -3.59 8.61 -1.47
CA THR A 28 -4.35 9.48 -2.39
C THR A 28 -5.72 8.89 -2.72
N ARG A 29 -5.88 7.58 -2.64
CA ARG A 29 -7.09 6.84 -3.05
C ARG A 29 -7.47 7.11 -4.49
N ASP A 30 -6.48 7.41 -5.31
CA ASP A 30 -6.65 7.70 -6.72
C ASP A 30 -6.04 6.56 -7.55
N PRO A 31 -6.86 5.66 -8.13
CA PRO A 31 -6.36 4.53 -8.89
C PRO A 31 -5.43 4.89 -10.03
N ALA A 32 -5.71 5.98 -10.74
CA ALA A 32 -4.89 6.43 -11.86
C ALA A 32 -3.48 6.86 -11.40
N ARG A 33 -3.38 7.48 -10.23
CA ARG A 33 -2.09 7.88 -9.63
C ARG A 33 -1.32 6.68 -9.10
N VAL A 34 -2.01 5.72 -8.52
CA VAL A 34 -1.36 4.53 -7.95
C VAL A 34 -0.83 3.63 -9.06
N VAL A 35 -1.61 3.39 -10.11
CA VAL A 35 -1.28 2.40 -11.14
C VAL A 35 0.00 2.72 -11.91
N ILE A 36 0.39 3.99 -12.01
CA ILE A 36 1.62 4.38 -12.73
C ILE A 36 2.91 3.96 -12.01
N ALA A 37 2.82 3.53 -10.75
CA ALA A 37 3.96 2.97 -10.01
C ALA A 37 4.27 1.52 -10.41
N TYR A 38 3.38 0.89 -11.16
CA TYR A 38 3.48 -0.50 -11.58
C TYR A 38 3.85 -0.60 -13.04
N SER A 39 4.63 -1.64 -13.41
CA SER A 39 4.95 -1.87 -14.81
C SER A 39 3.69 -2.22 -15.60
N THR A 40 3.74 -2.01 -16.93
CA THR A 40 2.58 -2.30 -17.79
C THR A 40 2.19 -3.77 -17.81
N ASP A 41 3.14 -4.65 -17.48
CA ASP A 41 2.96 -6.11 -17.37
C ASP A 41 2.96 -6.59 -15.91
N SER A 42 2.71 -5.70 -14.96
CA SER A 42 2.76 -6.03 -13.53
C SER A 42 1.74 -7.12 -13.16
N ILE A 43 2.16 -7.99 -12.25
CA ILE A 43 1.34 -9.09 -11.75
C ILE A 43 1.07 -8.87 -10.28
N TRP A 44 -0.22 -8.91 -9.93
CA TRP A 44 -0.70 -8.82 -8.56
C TRP A 44 -1.40 -10.10 -8.12
N ARG A 45 -1.19 -10.48 -6.88
CA ARG A 45 -2.17 -11.21 -6.09
C ARG A 45 -2.53 -10.34 -4.89
N ASN A 46 -3.80 -9.94 -4.82
CA ASN A 46 -4.34 -9.19 -3.69
C ASN A 46 -5.35 -10.07 -2.96
N ARG A 47 -5.04 -10.52 -1.75
CA ARG A 47 -5.81 -11.56 -1.06
C ARG A 47 -5.79 -12.84 -1.90
N SER A 48 -6.92 -13.23 -2.47
CA SER A 48 -7.05 -14.38 -3.39
C SER A 48 -7.33 -13.98 -4.84
N GLU A 49 -7.36 -12.68 -5.13
CA GLU A 49 -7.62 -12.17 -6.47
C GLU A 49 -6.31 -11.90 -7.21
N PHE A 50 -6.20 -12.40 -8.44
CA PHE A 50 -5.08 -12.14 -9.34
C PHE A 50 -5.46 -11.06 -10.34
N ALA A 51 -4.52 -10.16 -10.63
CA ALA A 51 -4.69 -9.12 -11.65
C ALA A 51 -3.38 -8.96 -12.41
N SER A 52 -3.44 -8.90 -13.73
CA SER A 52 -2.28 -8.73 -14.61
C SER A 52 -2.47 -7.49 -15.48
N GLY A 53 -1.48 -6.62 -15.48
CA GLY A 53 -1.48 -5.38 -16.24
C GLY A 53 -2.20 -4.24 -15.53
N ARG A 54 -1.93 -3.02 -15.99
CA ARG A 54 -2.43 -1.79 -15.35
C ARG A 54 -3.96 -1.68 -15.36
N GLY A 55 -4.61 -2.11 -16.45
CA GLY A 55 -6.08 -2.02 -16.55
C GLY A 55 -6.81 -2.77 -15.45
N PRO A 56 -6.59 -4.09 -15.32
CA PRO A 56 -7.19 -4.88 -14.24
C PRO A 56 -6.78 -4.41 -12.84
N ILE A 57 -5.53 -3.98 -12.64
CA ILE A 57 -5.06 -3.44 -11.38
C ILE A 57 -5.82 -2.16 -11.02
N GLU A 58 -5.98 -1.24 -11.96
CA GLU A 58 -6.73 0.00 -11.75
C GLU A 58 -8.20 -0.28 -11.41
N GLN A 59 -8.82 -1.24 -12.09
CA GLN A 59 -10.20 -1.67 -11.80
C GLN A 59 -10.35 -2.22 -10.39
N LEU A 60 -9.38 -3.02 -9.93
CA LEU A 60 -9.36 -3.52 -8.55
C LEU A 60 -9.31 -2.35 -7.55
N LEU A 61 -8.47 -1.35 -7.81
CA LEU A 61 -8.35 -0.18 -6.95
C LEU A 61 -9.63 0.67 -6.94
N HIS A 62 -10.31 0.82 -8.06
CA HIS A 62 -11.62 1.49 -8.12
C HIS A 62 -12.64 0.80 -7.22
N ARG A 63 -12.73 -0.52 -7.29
CA ARG A 63 -13.65 -1.29 -6.42
C ARG A 63 -13.26 -1.16 -4.94
N LYS A 64 -11.97 -1.21 -4.66
CA LYS A 64 -11.45 -1.09 -3.29
C LYS A 64 -11.90 0.21 -2.65
N TRP A 65 -11.63 1.35 -3.26
CA TRP A 65 -11.94 2.65 -2.64
C TRP A 65 -13.39 3.11 -2.83
N ALA A 66 -14.18 2.44 -3.66
CA ALA A 66 -15.61 2.57 -3.65
C ALA A 66 -16.25 1.91 -2.42
N HIS A 67 -15.60 0.89 -1.86
CA HIS A 67 -16.06 0.12 -0.70
C HIS A 67 -15.38 0.55 0.61
N GLU A 68 -14.08 0.79 0.58
CA GLU A 68 -13.28 1.15 1.76
C GLU A 68 -13.22 2.67 1.90
N LEU A 69 -14.15 3.22 2.67
CA LEU A 69 -14.32 4.67 2.83
C LEU A 69 -13.41 5.22 3.94
N GLU A 70 -13.01 6.49 3.82
CA GLU A 70 -12.11 7.17 4.73
C GLU A 70 -10.80 6.41 5.00
N TYR A 71 -10.31 5.75 4.00
CA TYR A 71 -9.11 4.89 4.03
C TYR A 71 -7.85 5.66 4.44
N ARG A 72 -7.13 5.12 5.43
CA ARG A 72 -5.84 5.60 5.90
C ARG A 72 -4.90 4.43 6.11
N LEU A 73 -3.72 4.52 5.52
CA LEU A 73 -2.76 3.43 5.44
C LEU A 73 -1.44 3.84 6.07
N VAL A 74 -0.85 2.92 6.84
CA VAL A 74 0.53 3.01 7.32
C VAL A 74 1.28 1.76 6.88
N LYS A 75 2.42 1.96 6.20
CA LYS A 75 3.33 0.88 5.81
C LYS A 75 4.64 0.99 6.59
N GLU A 76 5.28 -0.16 6.79
CA GLU A 76 6.57 -0.25 7.44
C GLU A 76 7.44 -1.26 6.70
N LEU A 77 8.69 -0.86 6.41
CA LEU A 77 9.68 -1.76 5.83
C LEU A 77 9.94 -2.92 6.79
N TRP A 78 9.88 -4.17 6.28
CA TRP A 78 10.25 -5.35 7.05
C TRP A 78 11.64 -5.87 6.66
N ALA A 79 11.89 -6.05 5.37
CA ALA A 79 13.17 -6.52 4.85
C ALA A 79 13.32 -6.14 3.39
N PHE A 80 14.54 -6.16 2.89
CA PHE A 80 14.82 -5.94 1.47
C PHE A 80 16.05 -6.72 1.04
N THR A 81 16.13 -7.03 -0.25
CA THR A 81 17.31 -7.61 -0.88
C THR A 81 17.24 -7.36 -2.39
N GLY A 82 18.34 -6.82 -2.98
CA GLY A 82 18.37 -6.54 -4.41
C GLY A 82 17.21 -5.66 -4.87
N ASN A 83 16.34 -6.22 -5.70
CA ASN A 83 15.16 -5.53 -6.24
C ASN A 83 13.86 -5.90 -5.51
N ARG A 84 13.94 -6.51 -4.33
CA ARG A 84 12.77 -7.00 -3.58
C ARG A 84 12.65 -6.28 -2.24
N ILE A 85 11.40 -5.99 -1.87
CA ILE A 85 11.07 -5.37 -0.58
C ILE A 85 9.90 -6.14 0.04
N ALA A 86 10.04 -6.50 1.32
CA ALA A 86 8.95 -7.04 2.13
C ALA A 86 8.43 -5.94 3.07
N VAL A 87 7.10 -5.83 3.17
CA VAL A 87 6.41 -4.74 3.86
C VAL A 87 5.35 -5.27 4.79
N ARG A 88 5.27 -4.70 5.99
CA ARG A 88 4.11 -4.81 6.86
C ARG A 88 3.22 -3.59 6.68
N PHE A 89 1.91 -3.75 6.78
CA PHE A 89 1.01 -2.60 6.75
C PHE A 89 -0.26 -2.85 7.54
N ALA A 90 -0.91 -1.77 7.91
CA ALA A 90 -2.27 -1.78 8.39
C ALA A 90 -2.99 -0.55 7.83
N TYR A 91 -4.30 -0.66 7.66
CA TYR A 91 -5.11 0.47 7.25
C TYR A 91 -6.47 0.43 7.93
N GLU A 92 -7.03 1.61 8.16
CA GLU A 92 -8.36 1.76 8.74
C GLU A 92 -9.32 2.33 7.71
N TRP A 93 -10.54 1.86 7.73
CA TRP A 93 -11.59 2.23 6.80
C TRP A 93 -12.96 1.86 7.38
N HIS A 94 -14.02 2.43 6.81
CA HIS A 94 -15.38 1.99 7.12
C HIS A 94 -16.13 1.64 5.84
N ASP A 95 -17.16 0.80 5.96
CA ASP A 95 -18.07 0.48 4.85
C ASP A 95 -19.19 1.53 4.74
N ASP A 96 -20.11 1.33 3.79
CA ASP A 96 -21.24 2.22 3.56
C ASP A 96 -22.31 2.17 4.66
N GLN A 97 -22.20 1.20 5.59
CA GLN A 97 -23.02 1.10 6.79
C GLN A 97 -22.39 1.77 8.01
N GLY A 98 -21.22 2.35 7.86
CA GLY A 98 -20.48 2.98 8.95
C GLY A 98 -19.75 1.99 9.86
N GLN A 99 -19.61 0.73 9.48
CA GLN A 99 -18.83 -0.26 10.23
C GLN A 99 -17.35 -0.05 9.95
N TRP A 100 -16.59 0.23 11.01
CA TRP A 100 -15.14 0.39 10.93
C TRP A 100 -14.40 -0.95 10.95
N TYR A 101 -13.27 -0.94 10.26
CA TYR A 101 -12.33 -2.08 10.16
C TYR A 101 -10.90 -1.58 10.31
N ARG A 102 -10.04 -2.44 10.85
CA ARG A 102 -8.59 -2.36 10.69
C ARG A 102 -8.14 -3.60 9.95
N SER A 103 -7.50 -3.38 8.82
CA SER A 103 -6.97 -4.46 7.98
C SER A 103 -5.47 -4.54 8.17
N TYR A 104 -4.98 -5.75 8.47
CA TYR A 104 -3.56 -6.04 8.67
C TYR A 104 -3.04 -6.79 7.47
N GLY A 105 -1.86 -6.41 6.98
CA GLY A 105 -1.29 -7.07 5.83
C GLY A 105 0.22 -7.19 5.84
N ASN A 106 0.65 -8.16 5.05
CA ASN A 106 2.05 -8.35 4.67
C ASN A 106 2.08 -8.44 3.16
N GLU A 107 3.05 -7.81 2.54
CA GLU A 107 3.19 -7.87 1.09
C GLU A 107 4.64 -7.99 0.66
N ASN A 108 4.84 -8.64 -0.47
CA ASN A 108 6.12 -8.80 -1.11
C ASN A 108 6.12 -8.06 -2.44
N TRP A 109 7.16 -7.27 -2.67
CA TRP A 109 7.34 -6.48 -3.88
C TRP A 109 8.58 -6.91 -4.64
N GLU A 110 8.50 -6.88 -5.96
CA GLU A 110 9.64 -7.01 -6.86
C GLU A 110 9.58 -5.89 -7.89
N PHE A 111 10.72 -5.23 -8.12
CA PHE A 111 10.82 -4.08 -9.03
C PHE A 111 11.63 -4.44 -10.27
N ASN A 112 11.27 -3.83 -11.40
CA ASN A 112 12.11 -3.87 -12.59
C ASN A 112 13.24 -2.81 -12.49
N PRO A 113 14.23 -2.83 -13.44
CA PRO A 113 15.35 -1.87 -13.39
C PRO A 113 14.93 -0.40 -13.47
N ASP A 114 13.75 -0.10 -14.00
CA ASP A 114 13.24 1.27 -14.12
C ASP A 114 12.59 1.77 -12.81
N GLY A 115 12.55 0.92 -11.78
CA GLY A 115 11.97 1.25 -10.48
C GLY A 115 10.45 1.11 -10.42
N LEU A 116 9.84 0.49 -11.44
CA LEU A 116 8.41 0.15 -11.43
C LEU A 116 8.20 -1.21 -10.75
N MET A 117 7.14 -1.32 -9.98
CA MET A 117 6.82 -2.59 -9.32
C MET A 117 6.27 -3.58 -10.36
N HIS A 118 6.97 -4.71 -10.49
CA HIS A 118 6.66 -5.75 -11.47
C HIS A 118 5.79 -6.86 -10.88
N ARG A 119 5.98 -7.18 -9.60
CA ARG A 119 5.17 -8.17 -8.87
C ARG A 119 4.80 -7.64 -7.50
N ARG A 120 3.56 -7.92 -7.11
CA ARG A 120 3.06 -7.62 -5.78
C ARG A 120 2.18 -8.76 -5.30
N PHE A 121 2.53 -9.34 -4.15
CA PHE A 121 1.76 -10.38 -3.51
C PHE A 121 1.38 -9.92 -2.11
N ALA A 122 0.09 -9.76 -1.85
CA ALA A 122 -0.41 -9.23 -0.58
C ALA A 122 -1.39 -10.19 0.09
N CYS A 123 -1.12 -10.50 1.35
CA CYS A 123 -2.05 -11.18 2.25
C CYS A 123 -2.64 -10.14 3.20
N ILE A 124 -3.96 -10.16 3.39
CA ILE A 124 -4.66 -9.15 4.20
C ILE A 124 -5.74 -9.83 5.03
N ASN A 125 -5.80 -9.47 6.32
CA ASN A 125 -6.83 -9.90 7.25
C ASN A 125 -7.60 -8.69 7.76
N ASP A 126 -8.93 -8.75 7.73
CA ASP A 126 -9.79 -7.68 8.22
C ASP A 126 -10.24 -7.97 9.65
N LEU A 127 -10.17 -6.94 10.49
CA LEU A 127 -10.70 -6.96 11.86
C LEU A 127 -11.78 -5.90 11.98
N ARG A 128 -13.00 -6.30 12.38
CA ARG A 128 -14.03 -5.34 12.76
C ARG A 128 -13.61 -4.62 14.05
N ILE A 129 -13.70 -3.30 14.04
CA ILE A 129 -13.40 -2.48 15.23
C ILE A 129 -14.54 -1.52 15.49
N SER A 130 -14.62 -1.00 16.71
CA SER A 130 -15.45 0.16 16.98
C SER A 130 -14.74 1.43 16.50
N GLU A 131 -15.49 2.48 16.24
CA GLU A 131 -14.90 3.78 15.85
C GLU A 131 -13.95 4.28 16.95
N SER A 132 -14.25 4.02 18.22
CA SER A 132 -13.39 4.39 19.35
C SER A 132 -12.06 3.62 19.41
N ASP A 133 -11.93 2.50 18.69
CA ASP A 133 -10.70 1.72 18.63
C ASP A 133 -9.75 2.17 17.52
N ARG A 134 -10.12 3.17 16.74
CA ARG A 134 -9.29 3.71 15.68
C ARG A 134 -7.99 4.28 16.23
N LYS A 135 -6.92 4.10 15.46
CA LYS A 135 -5.56 4.58 15.80
C LYS A 135 -4.98 5.52 14.73
N MET A 136 -5.59 5.59 13.55
CA MET A 136 -5.06 6.34 12.41
C MET A 136 -5.88 7.62 12.21
N PHE A 137 -5.33 8.74 12.68
CA PHE A 137 -6.01 10.03 12.68
C PHE A 137 -5.13 11.09 11.99
N TRP A 138 -5.49 11.43 10.76
CA TRP A 138 -5.00 12.60 10.04
C TRP A 138 -6.02 12.96 8.97
N PRO A 139 -6.02 14.22 8.46
CA PRO A 139 -6.86 14.56 7.31
C PRO A 139 -6.59 13.61 6.15
N LEU A 140 -7.63 13.23 5.39
CA LEU A 140 -7.48 12.29 4.28
C LEU A 140 -6.36 12.73 3.34
N GLY A 141 -5.58 11.77 2.87
CA GLY A 141 -4.41 11.99 2.06
C GLY A 141 -3.13 11.51 2.75
N ARG A 142 -2.02 12.18 2.47
CA ARG A 142 -0.70 11.78 2.95
C ARG A 142 -0.63 11.80 4.47
N ARG A 143 -0.10 10.72 5.06
CA ARG A 143 0.15 10.67 6.51
C ARG A 143 1.20 11.71 6.90
N PRO A 144 0.96 12.54 7.95
CA PRO A 144 1.98 13.45 8.47
C PRO A 144 3.25 12.73 8.90
N ASP A 145 4.41 13.37 8.76
CA ASP A 145 5.69 12.76 9.09
C ASP A 145 5.83 12.47 10.60
N ASP A 146 5.14 13.21 11.45
CA ASP A 146 5.14 13.04 12.90
C ASP A 146 4.08 12.06 13.41
N HIS A 147 3.24 11.50 12.51
CA HIS A 147 2.28 10.48 12.91
C HIS A 147 3.01 9.17 13.28
N PRO A 148 2.58 8.48 14.36
CA PRO A 148 3.22 7.23 14.78
C PRO A 148 3.29 6.19 13.66
N SER A 149 4.38 5.39 13.66
CA SER A 149 4.54 4.22 12.79
C SER A 149 3.69 3.05 13.29
N LEU A 150 3.64 1.97 12.51
CA LEU A 150 2.97 0.74 12.97
C LEU A 150 3.56 0.24 14.29
N SER A 151 4.89 0.18 14.37
CA SER A 151 5.58 -0.27 15.58
C SER A 151 5.28 0.63 16.77
N ASP A 152 5.22 1.95 16.58
CA ASP A 152 4.87 2.91 17.63
C ASP A 152 3.44 2.72 18.13
N MET A 153 2.53 2.32 17.26
CA MET A 153 1.12 2.06 17.62
C MET A 153 0.90 0.66 18.20
N GLY A 154 1.93 -0.19 18.22
CA GLY A 154 1.83 -1.57 18.66
C GLY A 154 1.08 -2.49 17.70
N LEU A 155 1.09 -2.14 16.42
CA LEU A 155 0.40 -2.91 15.37
C LEU A 155 1.36 -3.79 14.58
#